data_92e29634ff4a5944b0f689790bb1cf7c
#
_entry.id   92e29634ff4a5944b0f689790bb1cf7c
#
_cell.length_a   1.000
_cell.length_b   1.000
_cell.length_c   1.000
_cell.angle_alpha   90.00
_cell.angle_beta   90.00
_cell.angle_gamma   90.00
#
_symmetry.space_group_name_H-M   'P 1'
#
loop_
_entity.id
_entity.type
_entity.pdbx_description
1 polymer ?
#
loop_
_entity_poly.entity_id
_entity_poly.type
_entity_poly.pdbx_seq_one_letter_code
_entity_poly.pdbx_strand_id
1 'polypeptide(L)'
;MADKYIIRVTAGSTYDLKEHVEVPVNSSETVKLTNEFVDVELNVRVQDYGGLPRNSPKSSPYFDEEPHAYNQDKYSLAFKFTAKKPKPSPSKGNEDGQGEEEEEVVEEETIGISAADLQFGNDFDHPIRDRLPPGFGTAMNIVRWWIDPGLEGDAYADMPYLYGPALSSFNAVHVGHGVHDPERGGLWVEEGGDDEGREARQETGAPDDAKARMKWALKPDSKARWVWKYDQPYAVDFYNPYIDFSDFSLRLPGFSVPIMKYWDGQGLR
;
A
#
# COMPACT_ATOMS: atom_id res chain seq x y z
N MET A 1 -11.94 14.40 -21.76
CA MET A 1 -12.92 14.37 -20.61
C MET A 1 -12.19 14.19 -19.27
N ALA A 2 -11.07 13.52 -19.24
CA ALA A 2 -10.25 13.33 -18.03
C ALA A 2 -9.77 14.65 -17.38
N ASP A 3 -9.42 15.65 -18.18
CA ASP A 3 -8.93 16.97 -17.69
C ASP A 3 -9.94 17.76 -16.84
N LYS A 4 -11.17 17.27 -16.69
CA LYS A 4 -12.22 17.89 -15.88
C LYS A 4 -12.05 17.61 -14.38
N TYR A 5 -11.34 16.57 -14.03
CA TYR A 5 -11.17 16.13 -12.65
C TYR A 5 -9.74 16.37 -12.18
N ILE A 6 -9.59 16.73 -10.94
CA ILE A 6 -8.28 16.91 -10.30
C ILE A 6 -8.09 15.76 -9.32
N ILE A 7 -6.96 15.04 -9.44
CA ILE A 7 -6.53 14.10 -8.41
C ILE A 7 -6.07 14.92 -7.20
N ARG A 8 -6.54 14.56 -6.03
CA ARG A 8 -6.06 15.06 -4.76
C ARG A 8 -5.55 13.88 -3.95
N VAL A 9 -4.29 13.94 -3.58
CA VAL A 9 -3.67 12.94 -2.72
C VAL A 9 -3.40 13.59 -1.38
N THR A 10 -3.83 12.97 -0.32
CA THR A 10 -3.57 13.42 1.06
C THR A 10 -3.14 12.23 1.90
N ALA A 11 -2.28 12.48 2.88
CA ALA A 11 -1.83 11.48 3.82
C ALA A 11 -1.82 12.04 5.25
N GLY A 12 -2.16 11.20 6.23
CA GLY A 12 -2.23 11.58 7.63
C GLY A 12 -2.24 10.37 8.54
N SER A 13 -2.16 10.60 9.84
CA SER A 13 -2.11 9.57 10.87
C SER A 13 -3.50 9.11 11.34
N THR A 14 -4.56 9.75 10.90
CA THR A 14 -5.94 9.47 11.25
C THR A 14 -6.84 9.46 10.01
N TYR A 15 -8.10 9.05 10.16
CA TYR A 15 -9.10 9.14 9.09
C TYR A 15 -9.70 10.54 8.93
N ASP A 16 -9.38 11.50 9.81
CA ASP A 16 -9.84 12.88 9.65
C ASP A 16 -9.01 13.61 8.59
N LEU A 17 -9.62 13.83 7.44
CA LEU A 17 -8.97 14.53 6.30
C LEU A 17 -8.48 15.94 6.65
N LYS A 18 -8.94 16.54 7.74
CA LYS A 18 -8.46 17.87 8.17
C LYS A 18 -7.05 17.82 8.75
N GLU A 19 -6.63 16.65 9.23
CA GLU A 19 -5.29 16.41 9.78
C GLU A 19 -4.31 15.92 8.71
N HIS A 20 -4.81 15.72 7.48
CA HIS A 20 -3.96 15.25 6.38
C HIS A 20 -3.16 16.39 5.77
N VAL A 21 -1.94 16.06 5.36
CA VAL A 21 -1.12 16.90 4.49
C VAL A 21 -1.36 16.53 3.03
N GLU A 22 -1.26 17.51 2.15
CA GLU A 22 -1.33 17.27 0.71
C GLU A 22 -0.03 16.64 0.21
N VAL A 23 -0.16 15.58 -0.57
CA VAL A 23 0.97 14.85 -1.18
C VAL A 23 1.09 15.31 -2.64
N PRO A 24 2.18 15.97 -3.03
CA PRO A 24 2.41 16.32 -4.42
C PRO A 24 2.63 15.03 -5.25
N VAL A 25 1.96 14.93 -6.38
CA VAL A 25 2.12 13.81 -7.31
C VAL A 25 3.31 14.06 -8.21
N ASN A 26 4.06 13.02 -8.56
CA ASN A 26 5.27 13.07 -9.40
C ASN A 26 6.42 13.92 -8.83
N SER A 27 6.36 14.32 -7.58
CA SER A 27 7.50 14.96 -6.91
C SER A 27 8.61 13.95 -6.66
N SER A 28 9.84 14.36 -6.81
CA SER A 28 11.00 13.56 -6.38
C SER A 28 11.25 13.65 -4.87
N GLU A 29 10.61 14.60 -4.18
CA GLU A 29 10.70 14.73 -2.73
C GLU A 29 9.62 13.89 -2.06
N THR A 30 9.98 13.21 -0.97
CA THR A 30 9.04 12.42 -0.16
C THR A 30 8.27 13.31 0.81
N VAL A 31 7.01 12.97 1.03
CA VAL A 31 6.24 13.50 2.16
C VAL A 31 6.51 12.67 3.40
N LYS A 32 6.87 13.33 4.50
CA LYS A 32 7.18 12.68 5.77
C LYS A 32 6.03 12.81 6.75
N LEU A 33 5.65 11.68 7.31
CA LEU A 33 4.62 11.57 8.34
C LEU A 33 5.20 10.83 9.53
N THR A 34 4.86 11.28 10.73
CA THR A 34 5.28 10.64 11.96
C THR A 34 4.17 10.68 12.99
N ASN A 35 4.01 9.60 13.73
CA ASN A 35 3.17 9.54 14.93
C ASN A 35 3.85 8.66 15.99
N GLU A 36 3.14 8.29 17.05
CA GLU A 36 3.67 7.45 18.12
C GLU A 36 3.93 5.99 17.72
N PHE A 37 3.33 5.52 16.60
CA PHE A 37 3.39 4.13 16.15
C PHE A 37 4.32 3.92 14.97
N VAL A 38 4.48 4.93 14.10
CA VAL A 38 5.18 4.75 12.83
C VAL A 38 5.77 6.05 12.29
N ASP A 39 6.91 5.94 11.64
CA ASP A 39 7.46 6.94 10.72
C ASP A 39 7.25 6.47 9.29
N VAL A 40 6.78 7.36 8.41
CA VAL A 40 6.52 7.07 7.00
C VAL A 40 7.11 8.17 6.13
N GLU A 41 7.73 7.79 5.02
CA GLU A 41 8.06 8.66 3.90
C GLU A 41 7.35 8.13 2.65
N LEU A 42 6.67 9.01 1.92
CA LEU A 42 5.76 8.63 0.84
C LEU A 42 6.06 9.37 -0.45
N ASN A 43 6.07 8.66 -1.58
CA ASN A 43 5.98 9.20 -2.94
C ASN A 43 4.75 8.63 -3.65
N VAL A 44 4.05 9.48 -4.38
CA VAL A 44 2.95 9.09 -5.26
C VAL A 44 3.25 9.55 -6.68
N ARG A 45 3.11 8.64 -7.64
CA ARG A 45 3.40 8.91 -9.04
C ARG A 45 2.26 8.46 -9.91
N VAL A 46 1.93 9.29 -10.91
CA VAL A 46 0.86 9.01 -11.90
C VAL A 46 1.35 9.44 -13.26
N GLN A 47 1.26 8.54 -14.24
CA GLN A 47 1.67 8.79 -15.62
C GLN A 47 0.51 9.32 -16.46
N ASP A 48 0.83 10.18 -17.41
CA ASP A 48 -0.06 10.64 -18.51
C ASP A 48 -1.37 11.31 -18.06
N TYR A 49 -1.38 11.97 -16.87
CA TYR A 49 -2.58 12.65 -16.39
C TYR A 49 -2.44 14.17 -16.33
N GLY A 50 -3.37 14.89 -16.95
CA GLY A 50 -3.39 16.36 -16.99
C GLY A 50 -3.98 17.03 -15.74
N GLY A 51 -4.79 16.32 -14.96
CA GLY A 51 -5.47 16.82 -13.75
C GLY A 51 -4.70 16.59 -12.45
N LEU A 52 -3.38 16.79 -12.48
CA LEU A 52 -2.55 16.67 -11.28
C LEU A 52 -2.74 17.86 -10.33
N PRO A 53 -2.47 17.70 -9.02
CA PRO A 53 -2.46 18.80 -8.07
C PRO A 53 -1.55 19.94 -8.51
N ARG A 54 -1.82 21.15 -8.02
CA ARG A 54 -0.93 22.29 -8.27
C ARG A 54 0.49 21.97 -7.77
N ASN A 55 1.48 22.43 -8.52
CA ASN A 55 2.90 22.20 -8.25
C ASN A 55 3.39 20.76 -8.44
N SER A 56 2.53 19.86 -8.94
CA SER A 56 2.97 18.52 -9.36
C SER A 56 3.66 18.59 -10.72
N PRO A 57 4.85 17.97 -10.88
CA PRO A 57 5.44 17.75 -12.20
C PRO A 57 4.48 16.96 -13.11
N LYS A 58 4.53 17.23 -14.41
CA LYS A 58 3.62 16.57 -15.37
C LYS A 58 3.90 15.09 -15.56
N SER A 59 5.14 14.67 -15.31
CA SER A 59 5.61 13.29 -15.41
C SER A 59 6.68 13.05 -14.36
N SER A 60 6.96 11.79 -14.08
CA SER A 60 8.07 11.37 -13.24
C SER A 60 9.04 10.53 -14.07
N PRO A 61 10.36 10.74 -13.97
CA PRO A 61 11.36 9.90 -14.63
C PRO A 61 11.26 8.42 -14.21
N TYR A 62 10.63 8.11 -13.10
CA TYR A 62 10.38 6.76 -12.62
C TYR A 62 9.78 5.84 -13.68
N PHE A 63 8.87 6.35 -14.53
CA PHE A 63 8.21 5.54 -15.56
C PHE A 63 9.06 5.33 -16.82
N ASP A 64 10.17 6.04 -16.96
CA ASP A 64 11.11 5.90 -18.08
C ASP A 64 12.18 4.84 -17.79
N GLU A 65 12.25 4.36 -16.54
CA GLU A 65 13.21 3.39 -16.05
C GLU A 65 12.63 1.95 -16.07
N GLU A 66 13.52 0.95 -16.27
CA GLU A 66 13.14 -0.45 -16.14
C GLU A 66 12.95 -0.85 -14.64
N PRO A 67 11.95 -1.67 -14.29
CA PRO A 67 11.05 -2.42 -15.18
C PRO A 67 9.78 -1.67 -15.61
N HIS A 68 9.55 -0.44 -15.13
CA HIS A 68 8.30 0.32 -15.28
C HIS A 68 8.00 0.69 -16.72
N ALA A 69 9.02 1.07 -17.47
CA ALA A 69 8.91 1.38 -18.90
C ALA A 69 8.45 0.14 -19.70
N TYR A 70 9.03 -1.02 -19.43
CA TYR A 70 8.66 -2.28 -20.08
C TYR A 70 7.25 -2.73 -19.70
N ASN A 71 6.91 -2.63 -18.42
CA ASN A 71 5.58 -3.01 -17.89
C ASN A 71 4.49 -2.02 -18.28
N GLN A 72 4.85 -0.81 -18.73
CA GLN A 72 3.94 0.29 -18.99
C GLN A 72 3.14 0.69 -17.74
N ASP A 73 3.81 0.73 -16.60
CA ASP A 73 3.20 1.08 -15.33
C ASP A 73 2.58 2.48 -15.39
N LYS A 74 1.41 2.66 -14.79
CA LYS A 74 0.61 3.88 -14.88
C LYS A 74 0.57 4.68 -13.58
N TYR A 75 0.88 4.05 -12.46
CA TYR A 75 1.03 4.72 -11.18
C TYR A 75 1.92 3.92 -10.23
N SER A 76 2.41 4.60 -9.21
CA SER A 76 3.19 4.03 -8.13
C SER A 76 2.82 4.70 -6.81
N LEU A 77 2.73 3.89 -5.76
CA LEU A 77 2.69 4.28 -4.37
C LEU A 77 3.91 3.68 -3.69
N ALA A 78 4.97 4.46 -3.60
CA ALA A 78 6.20 4.04 -2.93
C ALA A 78 6.27 4.68 -1.55
N PHE A 79 6.55 3.90 -0.52
CA PHE A 79 6.75 4.44 0.81
C PHE A 79 7.79 3.64 1.60
N LYS A 80 8.45 4.34 2.46
CA LYS A 80 9.31 3.79 3.49
C LYS A 80 8.61 3.93 4.84
N PHE A 81 8.63 2.90 5.64
CA PHE A 81 8.07 2.96 6.99
C PHE A 81 8.96 2.29 8.02
N THR A 82 8.87 2.78 9.25
CA THR A 82 9.52 2.19 10.42
C THR A 82 8.48 2.12 11.54
N ALA A 83 8.08 0.92 11.92
CA ALA A 83 7.20 0.71 13.06
C ALA A 83 7.97 0.98 14.37
N LYS A 84 7.36 1.72 15.29
CA LYS A 84 7.94 2.07 16.58
C LYS A 84 7.48 1.09 17.66
N LYS A 85 8.40 0.66 18.49
CA LYS A 85 8.04 -0.19 19.64
C LYS A 85 7.02 0.52 20.52
N PRO A 86 5.89 -0.11 20.88
CA PRO A 86 4.90 0.49 21.76
C PRO A 86 5.55 0.88 23.11
N LYS A 87 5.17 2.04 23.62
CA LYS A 87 5.59 2.42 24.97
C LYS A 87 4.86 1.52 25.97
N PRO A 88 5.54 1.01 27.01
CA PRO A 88 4.87 0.23 28.03
C PRO A 88 3.74 1.05 28.64
N SER A 89 2.54 0.47 28.67
CA SER A 89 1.42 1.09 29.36
C SER A 89 1.79 1.28 30.83
N PRO A 90 1.52 2.44 31.44
CA PRO A 90 1.72 2.59 32.87
C PRO A 90 0.87 1.52 33.56
N SER A 91 1.53 0.61 34.30
CA SER A 91 0.84 -0.37 35.12
C SER A 91 -0.12 0.40 36.04
N LYS A 92 -1.42 0.09 35.96
CA LYS A 92 -2.39 0.59 36.95
C LYS A 92 -1.94 0.01 38.29
N GLY A 93 -1.27 0.83 39.09
CA GLY A 93 -0.93 0.46 40.44
C GLY A 93 -2.21 0.10 41.17
N ASN A 94 -2.35 -1.13 41.59
CA ASN A 94 -3.37 -1.51 42.55
C ASN A 94 -3.01 -0.86 43.89
N GLU A 95 -3.73 0.20 44.24
CA GLU A 95 -3.77 0.73 45.58
C GLU A 95 -4.62 -0.19 46.46
N ASP A 96 -4.21 -1.40 46.72
CA ASP A 96 -4.72 -2.17 47.85
C ASP A 96 -3.74 -3.30 48.17
N GLY A 97 -3.03 -3.09 49.25
CA GLY A 97 -2.06 -4.03 49.75
C GLY A 97 -2.68 -5.30 50.31
N GLN A 98 -2.52 -6.40 49.62
CA GLN A 98 -2.42 -7.74 50.21
C GLN A 98 -1.50 -8.55 49.29
N GLY A 99 -0.37 -9.06 49.89
CA GLY A 99 0.62 -9.79 49.15
C GLY A 99 0.10 -11.15 48.70
N GLU A 100 -0.09 -11.27 47.42
CA GLU A 100 -0.09 -12.51 46.68
C GLU A 100 1.17 -12.49 45.81
N GLU A 101 1.89 -13.60 45.80
CA GLU A 101 3.09 -13.81 44.97
C GLU A 101 2.68 -13.52 43.53
N GLU A 102 3.04 -12.34 43.01
CA GLU A 102 2.86 -12.01 41.60
C GLU A 102 3.71 -13.02 40.79
N GLU A 103 3.05 -13.97 40.14
CA GLU A 103 3.64 -14.65 38.98
C GLU A 103 4.09 -13.54 38.04
N GLU A 104 5.38 -13.35 37.90
CA GLU A 104 6.02 -12.48 36.93
C GLU A 104 5.55 -12.96 35.54
N VAL A 105 4.46 -12.36 35.05
CA VAL A 105 4.03 -12.57 33.67
C VAL A 105 5.16 -12.02 32.81
N VAL A 106 6.02 -12.91 32.35
CA VAL A 106 7.00 -12.59 31.31
C VAL A 106 6.19 -12.18 30.10
N GLU A 107 5.98 -10.87 29.96
CA GLU A 107 5.41 -10.31 28.73
C GLU A 107 6.34 -10.78 27.60
N GLU A 108 5.84 -11.69 26.74
CA GLU A 108 6.56 -12.10 25.54
C GLU A 108 6.93 -10.83 24.79
N GLU A 109 8.21 -10.60 24.62
CA GLU A 109 8.73 -9.37 24.03
C GLU A 109 8.33 -9.35 22.56
N THR A 110 7.20 -8.69 22.24
CA THR A 110 6.75 -8.55 20.87
C THR A 110 7.80 -7.78 20.06
N ILE A 111 8.38 -8.42 19.06
CA ILE A 111 9.48 -7.85 18.25
C ILE A 111 8.99 -7.13 16.99
N GLY A 112 7.69 -7.21 16.68
CA GLY A 112 7.14 -6.59 15.48
C GLY A 112 5.64 -6.82 15.33
N ILE A 113 5.15 -6.56 14.10
CA ILE A 113 3.75 -6.69 13.68
C ILE A 113 3.67 -7.80 12.64
N SER A 114 2.75 -8.76 12.82
CA SER A 114 2.53 -9.81 11.82
C SER A 114 2.02 -9.22 10.51
N ALA A 115 2.57 -9.66 9.39
CA ALA A 115 2.07 -9.27 8.08
C ALA A 115 0.64 -9.77 7.81
N ALA A 116 0.16 -10.77 8.56
CA ALA A 116 -1.21 -11.23 8.49
C ALA A 116 -2.21 -10.19 9.03
N ASP A 117 -1.77 -9.32 9.95
CA ASP A 117 -2.61 -8.30 10.56
C ASP A 117 -2.58 -6.98 9.78
N LEU A 118 -1.64 -6.82 8.84
CA LEU A 118 -1.53 -5.65 7.99
C LEU A 118 -2.33 -5.85 6.71
N GLN A 119 -3.30 -4.98 6.51
CA GLN A 119 -4.09 -4.90 5.29
C GLN A 119 -4.09 -3.46 4.78
N PHE A 120 -4.20 -3.29 3.47
CA PHE A 120 -4.53 -2.01 2.90
C PHE A 120 -5.55 -2.18 1.78
N GLY A 121 -6.31 -1.16 1.56
CA GLY A 121 -7.42 -1.15 0.65
C GLY A 121 -8.19 0.15 0.80
N ASN A 122 -9.42 0.15 0.37
CA ASN A 122 -10.30 1.29 0.53
C ASN A 122 -11.74 0.87 0.82
N ASP A 123 -12.43 1.72 1.55
CA ASP A 123 -13.86 1.67 1.75
C ASP A 123 -14.54 2.68 0.83
N PHE A 124 -15.66 2.28 0.26
CA PHE A 124 -16.50 3.19 -0.50
C PHE A 124 -17.60 3.75 0.41
N ASP A 125 -17.83 5.06 0.35
CA ASP A 125 -18.79 5.75 1.23
C ASP A 125 -20.26 5.36 0.97
N HIS A 126 -20.56 4.69 -0.16
CA HIS A 126 -21.91 4.32 -0.56
C HIS A 126 -21.89 3.12 -1.52
N PRO A 127 -23.00 2.36 -1.58
CA PRO A 127 -23.12 1.24 -2.50
C PRO A 127 -22.94 1.67 -3.95
N ILE A 128 -22.17 0.87 -4.70
CA ILE A 128 -21.96 1.09 -6.14
C ILE A 128 -22.78 0.14 -7.02
N ARG A 129 -23.45 -0.83 -6.43
CA ARG A 129 -24.19 -1.92 -7.12
C ARG A 129 -25.22 -1.46 -8.13
N ASP A 130 -25.95 -0.39 -7.83
CA ASP A 130 -27.06 0.08 -8.68
C ASP A 130 -26.57 0.79 -9.95
N ARG A 131 -25.28 1.08 -10.03
CA ARG A 131 -24.64 1.82 -11.11
C ARG A 131 -23.64 1.00 -11.91
N LEU A 132 -23.38 -0.21 -11.46
CA LEU A 132 -22.45 -1.09 -12.12
C LEU A 132 -23.14 -1.92 -13.19
N PRO A 133 -22.52 -2.06 -14.38
CA PRO A 133 -23.10 -2.83 -15.47
C PRO A 133 -23.17 -4.31 -15.10
N PRO A 134 -24.07 -5.06 -15.76
CA PRO A 134 -24.02 -6.52 -15.73
C PRO A 134 -22.62 -6.99 -16.10
N GLY A 135 -21.99 -7.81 -15.27
CA GLY A 135 -20.63 -8.32 -15.47
C GLY A 135 -19.55 -7.63 -14.64
N PHE A 136 -19.85 -6.56 -13.88
CA PHE A 136 -18.87 -5.95 -12.99
C PHE A 136 -18.33 -6.94 -11.95
N GLY A 137 -19.19 -7.80 -11.39
CA GLY A 137 -18.75 -8.88 -10.51
C GLY A 137 -17.75 -9.82 -11.19
N THR A 138 -17.91 -10.06 -12.49
CA THR A 138 -16.93 -10.83 -13.29
C THR A 138 -15.64 -10.05 -13.44
N ALA A 139 -15.70 -8.73 -13.69
CA ALA A 139 -14.52 -7.87 -13.78
C ALA A 139 -13.75 -7.84 -12.45
N MET A 140 -14.44 -7.71 -11.32
CA MET A 140 -13.83 -7.79 -9.99
C MET A 140 -13.16 -9.15 -9.73
N ASN A 141 -13.78 -10.24 -10.15
CA ASN A 141 -13.16 -11.56 -10.06
C ASN A 141 -11.92 -11.68 -10.95
N ILE A 142 -11.92 -11.07 -12.13
CA ILE A 142 -10.74 -11.02 -13.01
C ILE A 142 -9.61 -10.24 -12.33
N VAL A 143 -9.91 -9.10 -11.71
CA VAL A 143 -8.93 -8.35 -10.91
C VAL A 143 -8.32 -9.24 -9.83
N ARG A 144 -9.14 -9.94 -9.07
CA ARG A 144 -8.67 -10.89 -8.03
C ARG A 144 -7.82 -12.01 -8.58
N TRP A 145 -8.15 -12.55 -9.73
CA TRP A 145 -7.43 -13.71 -10.28
C TRP A 145 -6.13 -13.32 -10.98
N TRP A 146 -6.05 -12.14 -11.57
CA TRP A 146 -4.95 -11.76 -12.46
C TRP A 146 -4.02 -10.68 -11.86
N ILE A 147 -4.57 -9.79 -11.04
CA ILE A 147 -3.83 -8.66 -10.48
C ILE A 147 -3.38 -8.98 -9.06
N ASP A 148 -4.30 -9.31 -8.18
CA ASP A 148 -4.01 -9.64 -6.79
C ASP A 148 -4.88 -10.82 -6.31
N PRO A 149 -4.35 -12.06 -6.33
CA PRO A 149 -5.09 -13.23 -5.87
C PRO A 149 -5.45 -13.20 -4.37
N GLY A 150 -4.77 -12.37 -3.58
CA GLY A 150 -5.06 -12.18 -2.16
C GLY A 150 -6.09 -11.10 -1.87
N LEU A 151 -6.61 -10.44 -2.91
CA LEU A 151 -7.57 -9.37 -2.75
C LEU A 151 -8.92 -9.90 -2.27
N GLU A 152 -9.44 -9.28 -1.21
CA GLU A 152 -10.78 -9.49 -0.71
C GLU A 152 -11.63 -8.26 -0.99
N GLY A 153 -12.88 -8.46 -1.38
CA GLY A 153 -13.76 -7.33 -1.64
C GLY A 153 -15.17 -7.77 -1.93
N ASP A 154 -16.11 -6.92 -1.60
CA ASP A 154 -17.50 -7.00 -2.00
C ASP A 154 -17.99 -5.65 -2.51
N ALA A 155 -18.08 -5.53 -3.83
CA ALA A 155 -18.58 -4.34 -4.49
C ALA A 155 -20.11 -4.16 -4.34
N TYR A 156 -20.79 -5.16 -3.82
CA TYR A 156 -22.25 -5.18 -3.67
C TYR A 156 -22.72 -5.11 -2.21
N ALA A 157 -21.79 -4.98 -1.27
CA ALA A 157 -22.12 -4.72 0.12
C ALA A 157 -22.79 -3.34 0.29
N ASP A 158 -23.47 -3.13 1.40
CA ASP A 158 -24.02 -1.80 1.74
C ASP A 158 -22.91 -0.75 1.91
N MET A 159 -21.77 -1.18 2.45
CA MET A 159 -20.50 -0.45 2.44
C MET A 159 -19.51 -1.23 1.60
N PRO A 160 -19.37 -0.95 0.31
CA PRO A 160 -18.44 -1.66 -0.56
C PRO A 160 -16.99 -1.52 -0.08
N TYR A 161 -16.23 -2.59 -0.15
CA TYR A 161 -14.85 -2.60 0.29
C TYR A 161 -13.96 -3.43 -0.64
N LEU A 162 -12.67 -3.12 -0.59
CA LEU A 162 -11.62 -3.82 -1.32
C LEU A 162 -10.35 -3.80 -0.47
N TYR A 163 -9.93 -4.94 0.02
CA TYR A 163 -8.74 -5.09 0.84
C TYR A 163 -7.80 -6.14 0.28
N GLY A 164 -6.51 -5.93 0.47
CA GLY A 164 -5.47 -6.90 0.16
C GLY A 164 -4.49 -7.04 1.33
N PRO A 165 -3.93 -8.23 1.55
CA PRO A 165 -2.85 -8.39 2.51
C PRO A 165 -1.62 -7.63 2.03
N ALA A 166 -0.95 -6.93 2.95
CA ALA A 166 0.17 -6.04 2.62
C ALA A 166 1.24 -6.72 1.75
N LEU A 167 1.65 -7.95 2.09
CA LEU A 167 2.67 -8.68 1.33
C LEU A 167 2.28 -9.06 -0.09
N SER A 168 1.01 -9.35 -0.35
CA SER A 168 0.55 -9.71 -1.71
C SER A 168 0.28 -8.49 -2.59
N SER A 169 0.07 -7.35 -1.96
CA SER A 169 -0.25 -6.10 -2.68
C SER A 169 0.99 -5.28 -3.05
N PHE A 170 2.13 -5.51 -2.39
CA PHE A 170 3.38 -4.85 -2.74
C PHE A 170 4.09 -5.56 -3.89
N ASN A 171 4.51 -4.80 -4.90
CA ASN A 171 5.26 -5.33 -6.03
C ASN A 171 6.75 -5.46 -5.70
N ALA A 172 7.29 -4.52 -4.92
CA ALA A 172 8.66 -4.54 -4.44
C ALA A 172 8.72 -4.28 -2.94
N VAL A 173 9.52 -5.06 -2.23
CA VAL A 173 9.77 -4.93 -0.79
C VAL A 173 11.27 -5.00 -0.54
N HIS A 174 11.78 -4.01 0.15
CA HIS A 174 13.19 -3.92 0.55
C HIS A 174 13.28 -3.76 2.06
N VAL A 175 14.14 -4.54 2.70
CA VAL A 175 14.49 -4.35 4.11
C VAL A 175 15.57 -3.30 4.18
N GLY A 176 15.26 -2.15 4.78
CA GLY A 176 16.15 -1.01 4.81
C GLY A 176 15.47 0.27 4.31
N HIS A 177 16.26 1.30 4.07
CA HIS A 177 15.73 2.63 3.73
C HIS A 177 15.30 2.78 2.27
N GLY A 178 15.59 1.82 1.39
CA GLY A 178 15.52 2.04 -0.05
C GLY A 178 16.52 3.11 -0.51
N VAL A 179 16.44 3.48 -1.78
CA VAL A 179 17.29 4.53 -2.35
C VAL A 179 16.44 5.76 -2.64
N HIS A 180 16.82 6.92 -2.12
CA HIS A 180 16.22 8.18 -2.52
C HIS A 180 17.06 8.80 -3.64
N ASP A 181 16.53 8.75 -4.86
CA ASP A 181 17.19 9.28 -6.06
C ASP A 181 16.25 10.27 -6.77
N PRO A 182 16.50 11.59 -6.63
CA PRO A 182 15.70 12.61 -7.29
C PRO A 182 15.70 12.51 -8.82
N GLU A 183 16.79 12.02 -9.42
CA GLU A 183 16.92 11.87 -10.89
C GLU A 183 16.04 10.72 -11.40
N ARG A 184 15.80 9.71 -10.58
CA ARG A 184 14.90 8.59 -10.85
C ARG A 184 13.48 8.80 -10.30
N GLY A 185 13.14 10.00 -9.83
CA GLY A 185 11.81 10.36 -9.38
C GLY A 185 11.52 10.10 -7.89
N GLY A 186 12.53 10.07 -7.03
CA GLY A 186 12.40 10.02 -5.57
C GLY A 186 12.69 8.67 -4.95
N LEU A 187 11.81 8.13 -4.11
CA LEU A 187 12.04 6.84 -3.46
C LEU A 187 12.00 5.69 -4.48
N TRP A 188 13.12 5.00 -4.57
CA TRP A 188 13.31 3.85 -5.43
C TRP A 188 13.45 2.59 -4.58
N VAL A 189 12.66 1.57 -4.90
CA VAL A 189 12.65 0.30 -4.18
C VAL A 189 13.09 -0.81 -5.13
N GLU A 190 14.29 -1.33 -4.93
CA GLU A 190 14.80 -2.46 -5.69
C GLU A 190 14.53 -3.75 -4.93
N GLU A 191 13.74 -4.62 -5.52
CA GLU A 191 13.43 -5.89 -4.92
C GLU A 191 14.66 -6.80 -4.88
N GLY A 192 15.00 -7.25 -3.68
CA GLY A 192 15.99 -8.31 -3.50
C GLY A 192 17.44 -7.90 -3.63
N GLY A 193 17.73 -6.60 -3.70
CA GLY A 193 19.05 -6.08 -4.07
C GLY A 193 20.13 -6.18 -3.00
N ASP A 194 19.81 -6.26 -1.73
CA ASP A 194 20.79 -6.23 -0.65
C ASP A 194 20.87 -7.51 0.20
N ASP A 195 21.89 -7.55 1.02
CA ASP A 195 22.15 -8.69 1.89
C ASP A 195 21.07 -8.81 2.99
N GLU A 196 20.59 -7.68 3.53
CA GLU A 196 19.56 -7.64 4.58
C GLU A 196 18.23 -8.21 4.06
N GLY A 197 17.81 -7.82 2.86
CA GLY A 197 16.62 -8.39 2.22
C GLY A 197 16.74 -9.89 1.97
N ARG A 198 17.93 -10.36 1.60
CA ARG A 198 18.21 -11.78 1.41
C ARG A 198 18.14 -12.54 2.73
N GLU A 199 18.73 -12.01 3.79
CA GLU A 199 18.68 -12.60 5.13
C GLU A 199 17.25 -12.69 5.65
N ALA A 200 16.45 -11.62 5.53
CA ALA A 200 15.05 -11.61 5.91
C ALA A 200 14.22 -12.65 5.15
N ARG A 201 14.49 -12.84 3.84
CA ARG A 201 13.83 -13.89 3.06
C ARG A 201 14.25 -15.29 3.51
N GLN A 202 15.51 -15.49 3.83
CA GLN A 202 16.01 -16.78 4.33
C GLN A 202 15.39 -17.13 5.69
N GLU A 203 15.33 -16.19 6.62
CA GLU A 203 14.73 -16.37 7.95
C GLU A 203 13.25 -16.76 7.87
N THR A 204 12.51 -16.13 6.96
CA THR A 204 11.07 -16.35 6.82
C THR A 204 10.73 -17.49 5.86
N GLY A 205 11.70 -17.97 5.08
CA GLY A 205 11.50 -18.94 4.01
C GLY A 205 10.80 -18.35 2.77
N ALA A 206 10.85 -17.03 2.61
CA ALA A 206 10.31 -16.37 1.42
C ALA A 206 11.21 -16.63 0.20
N PRO A 207 10.65 -16.99 -0.98
CA PRO A 207 11.42 -17.21 -2.18
C PRO A 207 12.10 -15.94 -2.71
N ASP A 208 13.25 -16.09 -3.37
CA ASP A 208 13.94 -14.97 -4.04
C ASP A 208 13.22 -14.52 -5.33
N ASP A 209 12.51 -15.41 -6.00
CA ASP A 209 11.73 -15.09 -7.20
C ASP A 209 10.42 -14.38 -6.84
N ALA A 210 10.18 -13.19 -7.44
CA ALA A 210 9.03 -12.33 -7.14
C ALA A 210 7.67 -13.03 -7.35
N LYS A 211 7.53 -13.80 -8.44
CA LYS A 211 6.29 -14.55 -8.73
C LYS A 211 6.06 -15.71 -7.75
N ALA A 212 7.14 -16.37 -7.33
CA ALA A 212 7.07 -17.41 -6.31
C ALA A 212 6.73 -16.79 -4.94
N ARG A 213 7.27 -15.62 -4.64
CA ARG A 213 7.01 -14.85 -3.42
C ARG A 213 5.55 -14.40 -3.30
N MET A 214 4.96 -13.93 -4.38
CA MET A 214 3.52 -13.61 -4.42
C MET A 214 2.68 -14.84 -4.03
N LYS A 215 2.95 -16.02 -4.60
CA LYS A 215 2.24 -17.26 -4.25
C LYS A 215 2.51 -17.71 -2.82
N TRP A 216 3.73 -17.50 -2.35
CA TRP A 216 4.12 -17.82 -0.98
C TRP A 216 3.38 -16.91 0.01
N ALA A 217 3.30 -15.61 -0.26
CA ALA A 217 2.63 -14.61 0.59
C ALA A 217 1.13 -14.87 0.77
N LEU A 218 0.48 -15.58 -0.14
CA LEU A 218 -0.94 -15.96 -0.03
C LEU A 218 -1.21 -17.06 0.98
N LYS A 219 -0.19 -17.83 1.37
CA LYS A 219 -0.36 -18.95 2.31
C LYS A 219 -0.50 -18.43 3.73
N PRO A 220 -1.49 -18.89 4.51
CA PRO A 220 -1.67 -18.47 5.90
C PRO A 220 -0.42 -18.66 6.77
N ASP A 221 0.25 -19.82 6.65
CA ASP A 221 1.47 -20.11 7.40
C ASP A 221 2.62 -19.16 7.05
N SER A 222 2.69 -18.69 5.81
CA SER A 222 3.70 -17.75 5.38
C SER A 222 3.44 -16.36 5.93
N LYS A 223 2.18 -15.91 5.90
CA LYS A 223 1.75 -14.64 6.49
C LYS A 223 2.05 -14.61 7.99
N ALA A 224 1.78 -15.69 8.72
CA ALA A 224 2.04 -15.78 10.15
C ALA A 224 3.54 -15.74 10.51
N ARG A 225 4.40 -16.20 9.58
CA ARG A 225 5.86 -16.19 9.82
C ARG A 225 6.53 -14.86 9.48
N TRP A 226 5.95 -14.06 8.58
CA TRP A 226 6.52 -12.77 8.24
C TRP A 226 6.15 -11.74 9.29
N VAL A 227 7.16 -11.16 9.93
CA VAL A 227 7.00 -10.14 10.95
C VAL A 227 7.75 -8.87 10.53
N TRP A 228 7.04 -7.74 10.51
CA TRP A 228 7.62 -6.42 10.39
C TRP A 228 8.22 -6.06 11.75
N LYS A 229 9.55 -6.07 11.84
CA LYS A 229 10.27 -5.80 13.10
C LYS A 229 10.13 -4.33 13.49
N TYR A 230 9.98 -4.06 14.79
CA TYR A 230 10.02 -2.70 15.28
C TYR A 230 11.42 -2.10 15.08
N ASP A 231 11.46 -0.78 14.87
CA ASP A 231 12.67 0.01 14.65
C ASP A 231 13.49 -0.39 13.41
N GLN A 232 12.99 -1.33 12.60
CA GLN A 232 13.54 -1.71 11.32
C GLN A 232 12.85 -0.92 10.19
N PRO A 233 13.58 -0.19 9.34
CA PRO A 233 12.99 0.44 8.16
C PRO A 233 12.69 -0.59 7.08
N TYR A 234 11.57 -0.37 6.39
CA TYR A 234 11.17 -1.11 5.22
C TYR A 234 10.75 -0.14 4.12
N ALA A 235 11.21 -0.37 2.91
CA ALA A 235 10.76 0.35 1.73
C ALA A 235 9.91 -0.57 0.86
N VAL A 236 8.77 -0.08 0.41
CA VAL A 236 7.83 -0.85 -0.40
C VAL A 236 7.34 0.00 -1.56
N ASP A 237 7.05 -0.63 -2.67
CA ASP A 237 6.46 0.02 -3.83
C ASP A 237 5.31 -0.83 -4.36
N PHE A 238 4.20 -0.16 -4.63
CA PHE A 238 3.03 -0.70 -5.27
C PHE A 238 2.81 0.02 -6.59
N TYR A 239 2.96 -0.68 -7.69
CA TYR A 239 2.84 -0.14 -9.04
C TYR A 239 2.15 -1.12 -9.96
N ASN A 240 1.44 -0.62 -10.96
CA ASN A 240 0.91 -1.47 -12.01
C ASN A 240 0.43 -0.68 -13.24
N PRO A 241 0.17 -1.37 -14.37
CA PRO A 241 -0.32 -0.76 -15.60
C PRO A 241 -1.85 -0.73 -15.71
N TYR A 242 -2.59 -1.24 -14.70
CA TYR A 242 -4.00 -1.56 -14.86
C TYR A 242 -4.95 -0.37 -14.72
N ILE A 243 -4.63 0.63 -13.92
CA ILE A 243 -5.43 1.86 -13.82
C ILE A 243 -4.75 2.94 -14.65
N ASP A 244 -5.38 3.31 -15.76
CA ASP A 244 -4.90 4.38 -16.61
C ASP A 244 -5.66 5.68 -16.31
N PHE A 245 -4.95 6.64 -15.76
CA PHE A 245 -5.53 7.92 -15.38
C PHE A 245 -5.76 8.84 -16.58
N SER A 246 -5.12 8.59 -17.72
CA SER A 246 -5.28 9.42 -18.92
C SER A 246 -6.73 9.42 -19.45
N ASP A 247 -7.41 8.28 -19.34
CA ASP A 247 -8.80 8.09 -19.75
C ASP A 247 -9.70 7.53 -18.64
N PHE A 248 -9.18 7.36 -17.43
CA PHE A 248 -9.83 6.72 -16.29
C PHE A 248 -10.41 5.35 -16.65
N SER A 249 -9.58 4.51 -17.18
CA SER A 249 -9.95 3.13 -17.50
C SER A 249 -9.21 2.11 -16.65
N LEU A 250 -9.89 0.99 -16.39
CA LEU A 250 -9.27 -0.23 -15.90
C LEU A 250 -8.84 -1.06 -17.11
N ARG A 251 -7.54 -1.22 -17.30
CA ARG A 251 -6.96 -2.02 -18.38
C ARG A 251 -6.77 -3.46 -17.91
N LEU A 252 -7.47 -4.37 -18.54
CA LEU A 252 -7.37 -5.80 -18.30
C LEU A 252 -6.79 -6.49 -19.54
N PRO A 253 -6.21 -7.69 -19.43
CA PRO A 253 -5.71 -8.42 -20.59
C PRO A 253 -6.80 -8.60 -21.67
N GLY A 254 -6.60 -7.93 -22.82
CA GLY A 254 -7.49 -8.01 -23.99
C GLY A 254 -8.66 -7.06 -24.02
N PHE A 255 -8.95 -6.28 -22.97
CA PHE A 255 -9.99 -5.26 -22.97
C PHE A 255 -9.77 -4.16 -21.92
N SER A 256 -10.48 -3.04 -22.10
CA SER A 256 -10.45 -1.89 -21.18
C SER A 256 -11.87 -1.54 -20.75
N VAL A 257 -12.04 -1.24 -19.46
CA VAL A 257 -13.31 -0.81 -18.86
C VAL A 257 -13.21 0.67 -18.53
N PRO A 258 -13.93 1.57 -19.22
CA PRO A 258 -13.90 2.99 -18.93
C PRO A 258 -14.69 3.27 -17.63
N ILE A 259 -13.97 3.55 -16.55
CA ILE A 259 -14.55 3.77 -15.21
C ILE A 259 -15.47 5.00 -15.20
N MET A 260 -15.11 6.05 -15.94
CA MET A 260 -15.88 7.30 -15.99
C MET A 260 -17.33 7.18 -16.48
N LYS A 261 -17.67 6.11 -17.19
CA LYS A 261 -19.06 5.86 -17.60
C LYS A 261 -19.99 5.54 -16.43
N TYR A 262 -19.39 5.06 -15.34
CA TYR A 262 -20.10 4.59 -14.14
C TYR A 262 -19.99 5.58 -12.99
N TRP A 263 -19.35 6.71 -13.27
CA TRP A 263 -19.10 7.75 -12.30
C TRP A 263 -20.28 8.72 -12.23
N ASP A 264 -20.74 9.04 -11.05
CA ASP A 264 -21.85 9.97 -10.80
C ASP A 264 -21.46 11.42 -10.55
N GLY A 265 -20.16 11.72 -10.62
CA GLY A 265 -19.62 13.05 -10.42
C GLY A 265 -19.29 13.39 -8.96
N GLN A 266 -19.48 12.46 -8.03
CA GLN A 266 -18.99 12.63 -6.66
C GLN A 266 -17.50 12.29 -6.57
N GLY A 267 -16.80 12.77 -5.53
CA GLY A 267 -15.40 12.41 -5.32
C GLY A 267 -15.23 10.92 -5.00
N LEU A 268 -14.35 10.19 -5.70
CA LEU A 268 -13.84 8.90 -5.22
C LEU A 268 -12.86 9.16 -4.08
N ARG A 269 -12.99 8.41 -3.04
CA ARG A 269 -12.02 8.38 -1.95
C ARG A 269 -11.39 7.00 -1.85
#